data_ca4bc05ef4dfe9b7d5ebc5864e0a859a
#
_entry.id   ca4bc05ef4dfe9b7d5ebc5864e0a859a
#
_cell.length_a   1.000
_cell.length_b   1.000
_cell.length_c   1.000
_cell.angle_alpha   90.00
_cell.angle_beta   90.00
_cell.angle_gamma   90.00
#
_symmetry.space_group_name_H-M   'P 1'
#
loop_
_entity.id
_entity.type
_entity.pdbx_description
1 polymer ?
#
loop_
_entity_poly.entity_id
_entity_poly.type
_entity_poly.pdbx_seq_one_letter_code
_entity_poly.pdbx_strand_id
1 'polypeptide(L)'
;MPAGFRSYLSSMGYNGVICYPSFNNPAIEGCSQNRIEKLSDSIDSLNPFEEKRDVFATSVLADSVNLQFDSEGRISIPDKLLNHAKIKQTMLFVGQGKIFQIWEPKLFEKFKVQARKKANLDRASLKWENQFKKEGK
;
A
#
# COMPACT_ATOMS: atom_id res chain seq x y z
N MET A 1 -4.77 -0.93 -13.93
CA MET A 1 -4.10 -1.83 -12.99
C MET A 1 -2.92 -2.51 -13.67
N PRO A 2 -1.71 -2.45 -13.15
CA PRO A 2 -0.54 -3.08 -13.77
C PRO A 2 -0.69 -4.58 -13.93
N ALA A 3 -0.31 -5.10 -15.10
CA ALA A 3 -0.53 -6.50 -15.47
C ALA A 3 0.18 -7.48 -14.52
N GLY A 4 1.37 -7.15 -14.07
CA GLY A 4 2.13 -8.03 -13.17
C GLY A 4 1.46 -8.23 -11.82
N PHE A 5 0.95 -7.15 -11.23
CA PHE A 5 0.25 -7.24 -9.95
C PHE A 5 -1.10 -7.94 -10.11
N ARG A 6 -1.80 -7.67 -11.20
CA ARG A 6 -3.07 -8.33 -11.51
C ARG A 6 -2.87 -9.84 -11.68
N SER A 7 -1.82 -10.26 -12.36
CA SER A 7 -1.47 -11.68 -12.52
C SER A 7 -1.17 -12.35 -11.19
N TYR A 8 -0.45 -11.65 -10.32
CA TYR A 8 -0.17 -12.13 -8.96
C TYR A 8 -1.47 -12.40 -8.19
N LEU A 9 -2.41 -11.45 -8.23
CA LEU A 9 -3.70 -11.62 -7.56
C LEU A 9 -4.51 -12.77 -8.15
N SER A 10 -4.54 -12.89 -9.47
CA SER A 10 -5.24 -13.97 -10.16
C SER A 10 -4.68 -15.34 -9.83
N SER A 11 -3.36 -15.45 -9.70
CA SER A 11 -2.71 -16.71 -9.32
C SER A 11 -3.09 -17.17 -7.91
N MET A 12 -3.51 -16.24 -7.06
CA MET A 12 -4.01 -16.53 -5.72
C MET A 12 -5.52 -16.69 -5.66
N GLY A 13 -6.20 -16.68 -6.80
CA GLY A 13 -7.65 -16.83 -6.89
C GLY A 13 -8.43 -15.56 -6.64
N TYR A 14 -7.79 -14.38 -6.65
CA TYR A 14 -8.47 -13.11 -6.42
C TYR A 14 -8.86 -12.43 -7.73
N ASN A 15 -10.06 -11.89 -7.76
CA ASN A 15 -10.62 -11.20 -8.92
C ASN A 15 -10.71 -9.70 -8.70
N GLY A 16 -10.02 -9.20 -7.70
CA GLY A 16 -10.05 -7.80 -7.31
C GLY A 16 -8.96 -7.47 -6.32
N VAL A 17 -9.04 -6.29 -5.76
CA VAL A 17 -8.05 -5.76 -4.83
C VAL A 17 -8.75 -4.96 -3.74
N ILE A 18 -8.17 -4.97 -2.55
CA ILE A 18 -8.64 -4.14 -1.43
C ILE A 18 -7.81 -2.85 -1.44
N CYS A 19 -8.49 -1.71 -1.49
CA CYS A 19 -7.84 -0.40 -1.46
C CYS A 19 -8.26 0.38 -0.23
N TYR A 20 -7.32 1.14 0.34
CA TYR A 20 -7.52 1.96 1.52
C TYR A 20 -6.57 3.16 1.50
N PRO A 21 -6.88 4.23 2.27
CA PRO A 21 -5.96 5.37 2.36
C PRO A 21 -4.67 4.98 3.07
N SER A 22 -3.54 5.41 2.54
CA SER A 22 -2.26 5.20 3.20
C SER A 22 -2.21 5.93 4.55
N PHE A 23 -1.56 5.32 5.56
CA PHE A 23 -1.38 5.93 6.86
C PHE A 23 -0.57 7.22 6.81
N ASN A 24 0.53 7.17 6.07
CA ASN A 24 1.58 8.20 6.19
C ASN A 24 1.65 9.10 4.97
N ASN A 25 0.99 8.75 3.89
CA ASN A 25 1.18 9.42 2.61
C ASN A 25 -0.16 9.82 1.99
N PRO A 26 -0.17 10.89 1.18
CA PRO A 26 -1.36 11.23 0.39
C PRO A 26 -1.45 10.29 -0.82
N ALA A 27 -1.66 9.01 -0.54
CA ALA A 27 -1.70 7.93 -1.52
C ALA A 27 -2.76 6.92 -1.15
N ILE A 28 -3.13 6.09 -2.13
CA ILE A 28 -4.01 4.95 -1.92
C ILE A 28 -3.13 3.71 -1.90
N GLU A 29 -3.36 2.82 -0.95
CA GLU A 29 -2.69 1.52 -0.94
C GLU A 29 -3.66 0.44 -1.39
N GLY A 30 -3.11 -0.56 -2.09
CA GLY A 30 -3.88 -1.71 -2.54
C GLY A 30 -3.17 -3.00 -2.22
N CYS A 31 -3.94 -4.01 -1.85
CA CYS A 31 -3.39 -5.31 -1.47
C CYS A 31 -4.40 -6.44 -1.71
N SER A 32 -3.96 -7.68 -1.49
CA SER A 32 -4.82 -8.84 -1.60
C SER A 32 -5.75 -8.97 -0.39
N GLN A 33 -6.82 -9.75 -0.56
CA GLN A 33 -7.73 -10.08 0.54
C GLN A 33 -6.97 -10.73 1.71
N ASN A 34 -6.05 -11.64 1.41
CA ASN A 34 -5.27 -12.31 2.43
C ASN A 34 -4.44 -11.32 3.27
N ARG A 35 -3.88 -10.32 2.62
CA ARG A 35 -3.07 -9.32 3.33
C ARG A 35 -3.90 -8.42 4.22
N ILE A 36 -5.10 -8.01 3.77
CA ILE A 36 -5.97 -7.18 4.60
C ILE A 36 -6.49 -7.96 5.82
N GLU A 37 -6.71 -9.25 5.67
CA GLU A 37 -7.08 -10.12 6.79
C GLU A 37 -5.97 -10.21 7.83
N LYS A 38 -4.71 -10.33 7.39
CA LYS A 38 -3.57 -10.32 8.30
C LYS A 38 -3.42 -8.99 9.04
N LEU A 39 -3.69 -7.89 8.35
CA LEU A 39 -3.67 -6.57 8.98
C LEU A 39 -4.79 -6.44 10.01
N SER A 40 -5.98 -6.92 9.66
CA SER A 40 -7.11 -6.93 10.58
C SER A 40 -6.82 -7.75 11.83
N ASP A 41 -6.22 -8.93 11.68
CA ASP A 41 -5.82 -9.78 12.81
C ASP A 41 -4.79 -9.09 13.69
N SER A 42 -3.85 -8.38 13.07
CA SER A 42 -2.84 -7.63 13.80
C SER A 42 -3.46 -6.50 14.63
N ILE A 43 -4.45 -5.82 14.09
CA ILE A 43 -5.20 -4.78 14.81
C ILE A 43 -6.00 -5.41 15.97
N ASP A 44 -6.65 -6.54 15.74
CA ASP A 44 -7.42 -7.26 16.75
C ASP A 44 -6.55 -7.77 17.91
N SER A 45 -5.27 -7.98 17.68
CA SER A 45 -4.33 -8.40 18.73
C SER A 45 -3.98 -7.28 19.71
N LEU A 46 -4.30 -6.03 19.36
CA LEU A 46 -4.07 -4.90 20.25
C LEU A 46 -5.09 -4.91 21.39
N ASN A 47 -4.70 -4.31 22.53
CA ASN A 47 -5.60 -4.20 23.68
C ASN A 47 -6.87 -3.42 23.27
N PRO A 48 -8.07 -4.01 23.43
CA PRO A 48 -9.31 -3.37 23.00
C PRO A 48 -9.65 -2.08 23.77
N PHE A 49 -9.00 -1.86 24.92
CA PHE A 49 -9.21 -0.66 25.71
C PHE A 49 -8.22 0.47 25.37
N GLU A 50 -7.27 0.23 24.46
CA GLU A 50 -6.36 1.26 24.00
C GLU A 50 -6.93 2.02 22.81
N GLU A 51 -6.78 3.34 22.84
CA GLU A 51 -7.15 4.22 21.74
C GLU A 51 -6.48 3.81 20.43
N LYS A 52 -5.28 3.27 20.51
CA LYS A 52 -4.46 2.81 19.40
C LYS A 52 -5.20 1.85 18.46
N ARG A 53 -5.98 0.92 19.05
CA ARG A 53 -6.77 -0.03 18.26
C ARG A 53 -7.82 0.68 17.42
N ASP A 54 -8.55 1.62 18.01
CA ASP A 54 -9.58 2.36 17.28
C ASP A 54 -8.99 3.25 16.19
N VAL A 55 -7.85 3.86 16.47
CA VAL A 55 -7.14 4.69 15.49
C VAL A 55 -6.77 3.88 14.26
N PHE A 56 -6.17 2.70 14.44
CA PHE A 56 -5.79 1.84 13.31
C PHE A 56 -7.00 1.27 12.59
N ALA A 57 -8.00 0.82 13.30
CA ALA A 57 -9.22 0.27 12.70
C ALA A 57 -9.94 1.32 11.85
N THR A 58 -10.06 2.53 12.35
CA THR A 58 -10.71 3.62 11.64
C THR A 58 -9.89 4.07 10.43
N SER A 59 -8.58 4.22 10.61
CA SER A 59 -7.71 4.75 9.54
C SER A 59 -7.58 3.82 8.34
N VAL A 60 -7.69 2.51 8.55
CA VAL A 60 -7.50 1.54 7.48
C VAL A 60 -8.80 0.83 7.14
N LEU A 61 -9.37 0.13 8.12
CA LEU A 61 -10.46 -0.80 7.84
C LEU A 61 -11.77 -0.09 7.51
N ALA A 62 -12.07 1.03 8.16
CA ALA A 62 -13.33 1.76 7.95
C ALA A 62 -13.44 2.33 6.53
N ASP A 63 -12.31 2.74 5.94
CA ASP A 63 -12.29 3.34 4.60
C ASP A 63 -11.81 2.36 3.53
N SER A 64 -11.57 1.10 3.87
CA SER A 64 -11.18 0.11 2.89
C SER A 64 -12.36 -0.27 1.99
N VAL A 65 -12.08 -0.52 0.73
CA VAL A 65 -13.07 -0.94 -0.27
C VAL A 65 -12.55 -2.13 -1.05
N ASN A 66 -13.45 -3.04 -1.38
CA ASN A 66 -13.14 -4.17 -2.23
C ASN A 66 -13.50 -3.79 -3.67
N LEU A 67 -12.51 -3.68 -4.54
CA LEU A 67 -12.68 -3.30 -5.93
C LEU A 67 -12.45 -4.50 -6.83
N GLN A 68 -13.43 -4.83 -7.65
CA GLN A 68 -13.31 -5.96 -8.58
C GLN A 68 -12.79 -5.48 -9.94
N PHE A 69 -12.04 -6.35 -10.61
CA PHE A 69 -11.58 -6.08 -11.96
C PHE A 69 -12.74 -6.24 -12.95
N ASP A 70 -12.80 -5.33 -13.92
CA ASP A 70 -13.69 -5.51 -15.07
C ASP A 70 -13.06 -6.50 -16.07
N SER A 71 -13.75 -6.74 -17.19
CA SER A 71 -13.27 -7.67 -18.22
C SER A 71 -11.93 -7.31 -18.82
N GLU A 72 -11.51 -6.05 -18.71
CA GLU A 72 -10.25 -5.54 -19.23
C GLU A 72 -9.19 -5.36 -18.14
N GLY A 73 -9.49 -5.80 -16.91
CA GLY A 73 -8.57 -5.70 -15.79
C GLY A 73 -8.48 -4.30 -15.18
N ARG A 74 -9.50 -3.48 -15.37
CA ARG A 74 -9.57 -2.14 -14.79
C ARG A 74 -10.35 -2.17 -13.48
N ILE A 75 -10.05 -1.22 -12.61
CA ILE A 75 -10.80 -0.99 -11.37
C ILE A 75 -11.35 0.44 -11.36
N SER A 76 -12.48 0.63 -10.67
CA SER A 76 -13.08 1.96 -10.47
C SER A 76 -12.83 2.39 -9.04
N ILE A 77 -12.05 3.46 -8.87
CA ILE A 77 -11.65 3.94 -7.55
C ILE A 77 -12.66 4.96 -7.05
N PRO A 78 -13.22 4.77 -5.83
CA PRO A 78 -14.18 5.73 -5.27
C PRO A 78 -13.58 7.11 -5.06
N ASP A 79 -14.42 8.14 -5.18
CA ASP A 79 -14.00 9.52 -5.05
C ASP A 79 -13.34 9.83 -3.71
N LYS A 80 -13.77 9.20 -2.62
CA LYS A 80 -13.16 9.42 -1.31
C LYS A 80 -11.67 9.06 -1.28
N LEU A 81 -11.28 8.02 -2.00
CA LEU A 81 -9.87 7.63 -2.10
C LEU A 81 -9.11 8.55 -3.04
N LEU A 82 -9.71 8.92 -4.16
CA LEU A 82 -9.10 9.88 -5.08
C LEU A 82 -8.86 11.23 -4.41
N ASN A 83 -9.81 11.69 -3.61
CA ASN A 83 -9.69 12.94 -2.87
C ASN A 83 -8.59 12.88 -1.82
N HIS A 84 -8.46 11.76 -1.12
CA HIS A 84 -7.37 11.55 -0.16
C HIS A 84 -5.99 11.69 -0.83
N ALA A 85 -5.83 11.13 -2.01
CA ALA A 85 -4.57 11.14 -2.77
C ALA A 85 -4.43 12.38 -3.67
N LYS A 86 -5.43 13.26 -3.69
CA LYS A 86 -5.44 14.48 -4.54
C LYS A 86 -5.31 14.17 -6.02
N ILE A 87 -5.85 13.03 -6.44
CA ILE A 87 -5.83 12.59 -7.83
C ILE A 87 -7.02 13.18 -8.57
N LYS A 88 -6.76 13.84 -9.70
CA LYS A 88 -7.80 14.48 -10.50
C LYS A 88 -7.93 13.91 -11.91
N GLN A 89 -6.83 13.69 -12.61
CA GLN A 89 -6.83 13.26 -14.01
C GLN A 89 -6.04 12.00 -14.24
N THR A 90 -4.82 11.93 -13.74
CA THR A 90 -3.91 10.81 -13.95
C THR A 90 -3.46 10.24 -12.63
N MET A 91 -3.18 8.96 -12.62
CA MET A 91 -2.69 8.27 -11.45
C MET A 91 -1.49 7.40 -11.80
N LEU A 92 -0.58 7.26 -10.85
CA LEU A 92 0.63 6.46 -11.00
C LEU A 92 0.57 5.27 -10.06
N PHE A 93 0.72 4.07 -10.59
CA PHE A 93 0.81 2.84 -9.80
C PHE A 93 2.26 2.55 -9.46
N VAL A 94 2.54 2.33 -8.17
CA VAL A 94 3.89 2.10 -7.66
C VAL A 94 3.89 0.79 -6.85
N GLY A 95 4.64 -0.19 -7.31
CA GLY A 95 4.79 -1.45 -6.58
C GLY A 95 5.64 -1.28 -5.32
N GLN A 96 5.20 -1.88 -4.23
CA GLN A 96 5.93 -1.87 -2.96
C GLN A 96 5.90 -3.27 -2.33
N GLY A 97 6.51 -4.23 -3.02
CA GLY A 97 6.51 -5.61 -2.56
C GLY A 97 5.14 -6.26 -2.70
N LYS A 98 4.52 -6.64 -1.58
CA LYS A 98 3.22 -7.32 -1.57
C LYS A 98 2.03 -6.36 -1.65
N ILE A 99 2.28 -5.07 -1.65
CA ILE A 99 1.26 -4.05 -1.84
C ILE A 99 1.65 -3.17 -3.02
N PHE A 100 0.70 -2.38 -3.49
CA PHE A 100 1.01 -1.28 -4.40
C PHE A 100 0.41 0.00 -3.85
N GLN A 101 0.92 1.13 -4.34
CA GLN A 101 0.37 2.45 -4.04
C GLN A 101 -0.09 3.12 -5.31
N ILE A 102 -1.09 3.99 -5.18
CA ILE A 102 -1.57 4.84 -6.27
C ILE A 102 -1.37 6.28 -5.84
N TRP A 103 -0.65 7.03 -6.65
CA TRP A 103 -0.24 8.39 -6.37
C TRP A 103 -0.68 9.36 -7.46
N GLU A 104 -0.88 10.62 -7.08
CA GLU A 104 -0.83 11.71 -8.05
C GLU A 104 0.63 11.84 -8.51
N PRO A 105 0.89 11.92 -9.84
CA PRO A 105 2.27 11.81 -10.35
C PRO A 105 3.24 12.86 -9.81
N LYS A 106 2.82 14.11 -9.69
CA LYS A 106 3.69 15.19 -9.20
C LYS A 106 4.01 15.06 -7.72
N LEU A 107 3.03 14.62 -6.92
CA LEU A 107 3.27 14.35 -5.51
C LEU A 107 4.23 13.19 -5.32
N PHE A 108 4.13 12.17 -6.15
CA PHE A 108 5.05 11.03 -6.07
C PHE A 108 6.49 11.44 -6.37
N GLU A 109 6.71 12.31 -7.35
CA GLU A 109 8.07 12.78 -7.66
C GLU A 109 8.72 13.47 -6.45
N LYS A 110 7.97 14.30 -5.74
CA LYS A 110 8.45 14.93 -4.52
C LYS A 110 8.76 13.92 -3.43
N PHE A 111 7.86 12.97 -3.23
CA PHE A 111 8.03 11.91 -2.24
C PHE A 111 9.26 11.06 -2.56
N LYS A 112 9.45 10.69 -3.81
CA LYS A 112 10.55 9.85 -4.27
C LYS A 112 11.91 10.46 -3.95
N VAL A 113 12.05 11.76 -4.17
CA VAL A 113 13.30 12.48 -3.86
C VAL A 113 13.60 12.42 -2.37
N GLN A 114 12.61 12.70 -1.53
CA GLN A 114 12.77 12.65 -0.07
C GLN A 114 13.03 11.23 0.43
N ALA A 115 12.33 10.25 -0.14
CA ALA A 115 12.49 8.85 0.24
C ALA A 115 13.91 8.35 -0.03
N ARG A 116 14.49 8.73 -1.17
CA ARG A 116 15.87 8.36 -1.50
C ARG A 116 16.89 8.96 -0.53
N LYS A 117 16.70 10.21 -0.15
CA LYS A 117 17.57 10.86 0.84
C LYS A 117 17.52 10.14 2.18
N LYS A 118 16.33 9.82 2.66
CA LYS A 118 16.16 9.07 3.90
C LYS A 118 16.74 7.67 3.82
N ALA A 119 16.53 6.97 2.71
CA ALA A 119 17.06 5.63 2.51
C ALA A 119 18.58 5.60 2.56
N ASN A 120 19.24 6.60 1.99
CA ASN A 120 20.69 6.70 2.06
C ASN A 120 21.22 6.92 3.48
N LEU A 121 20.46 7.63 4.31
CA LEU A 121 20.82 7.83 5.72
C LEU A 121 20.58 6.58 6.57
N ASP A 122 19.52 5.83 6.24
CA ASP A 122 19.04 4.71 7.08
C ASP A 122 19.39 3.33 6.52
N ARG A 123 20.14 3.25 5.43
CA ARG A 123 20.40 1.97 4.73
C ARG A 123 21.07 0.91 5.61
N ALA A 124 21.82 1.34 6.62
CA ALA A 124 22.48 0.42 7.54
C ALA A 124 21.51 -0.41 8.38
N SER A 125 20.23 0.02 8.47
CA SER A 125 19.21 -0.72 9.18
C SER A 125 18.66 -1.91 8.39
N LEU A 126 18.98 -2.01 7.09
CA LEU A 126 18.54 -3.12 6.26
C LEU A 126 19.37 -4.38 6.57
N LYS A 127 18.68 -5.48 6.87
CA LYS A 127 19.33 -6.73 7.24
C LYS A 127 20.19 -7.33 6.12
N TRP A 128 19.72 -7.22 4.87
CA TRP A 128 20.47 -7.74 3.73
C TRP A 128 21.82 -7.04 3.55
N GLU A 129 21.87 -5.74 3.79
CA GLU A 129 23.11 -4.96 3.70
C GLU A 129 24.09 -5.38 4.78
N ASN A 130 23.63 -5.62 6.01
CA ASN A 130 24.45 -6.13 7.09
C ASN A 130 25.01 -7.51 6.78
N GLN A 131 24.23 -8.37 6.14
CA GLN A 131 24.68 -9.68 5.70
C GLN A 131 25.77 -9.57 4.64
N PHE A 132 25.63 -8.70 3.68
CA PHE A 132 26.65 -8.46 2.66
C PHE A 132 27.96 -7.97 3.28
N LYS A 133 27.89 -7.07 4.24
CA LYS A 133 29.09 -6.58 4.94
C LYS A 133 29.81 -7.71 5.68
N LYS A 134 29.09 -8.66 6.27
CA LYS A 134 29.67 -9.83 6.93
C LYS A 134 30.31 -10.77 5.94
N GLU A 135 29.66 -11.01 4.81
CA GLU A 135 30.17 -11.90 3.76
C GLU A 135 31.34 -11.32 2.98
N GLY A 136 31.39 -10.00 2.86
CA GLY A 136 32.44 -9.28 2.15
C GLY A 136 33.78 -9.21 2.88
N LYS A 137 33.86 -9.81 4.04
CA LYS A 137 35.10 -9.94 4.78
C LYS A 137 35.74 -11.30 4.51
#